data_5278b61bbc581b2ccc249512815f94df
#
_entry.id   5278b61bbc581b2ccc249512815f94df
#
_cell.length_a   1.000
_cell.length_b   1.000
_cell.length_c   1.000
_cell.angle_alpha   90.00
_cell.angle_beta   90.00
_cell.angle_gamma   90.00
#
_symmetry.space_group_name_H-M   'P 1'
#
loop_
_entity.id
_entity.type
_entity.pdbx_description
1 polymer ?
#
loop_
_entity_poly.entity_id
_entity_poly.type
_entity_poly.pdbx_seq_one_letter_code
_entity_poly.pdbx_strand_id
1 'polypeptide(L)' 'MELRNMNEAEAFKSVLNSCTGSVWMVSTLTGRHYDMKNEHDQLLSMGKMLSGNGRDMEIYADTRADQSRIMNFMVEQMAA' A
#
# COMPACT_ATOMS: atom_id res chain seq x y z
N MET A 1 6.75 3.12 -2.03
CA MET A 1 5.69 2.73 -2.98
C MET A 1 4.92 3.94 -3.44
N GLU A 2 4.70 4.10 -4.73
CA GLU A 2 3.99 5.25 -5.30
C GLU A 2 2.79 4.79 -6.13
N LEU A 3 1.76 5.63 -6.14
CA LEU A 3 0.58 5.43 -6.98
C LEU A 3 0.49 6.62 -7.94
N ARG A 4 0.31 6.32 -9.23
CA ARG A 4 0.35 7.34 -10.28
C ARG A 4 -0.99 8.03 -10.50
N ASN A 5 -2.09 7.34 -10.22
CA ASN A 5 -3.43 7.85 -10.47
C ASN A 5 -4.47 7.11 -9.61
N MET A 6 -5.72 7.57 -9.70
CA MET A 6 -6.82 7.00 -8.91
C MET A 6 -7.15 5.56 -9.29
N ASN A 7 -6.94 5.18 -10.54
CA ASN A 7 -7.18 3.79 -10.95
C ASN A 7 -6.23 2.84 -10.24
N GLU A 8 -4.96 3.23 -10.11
CA GLU A 8 -3.99 2.44 -9.36
C GLU A 8 -4.33 2.40 -7.88
N ALA A 9 -4.79 3.51 -7.32
CA ALA A 9 -5.20 3.57 -5.92
C ALA A 9 -6.38 2.62 -5.65
N GLU A 10 -7.36 2.57 -6.54
CA GLU A 10 -8.48 1.65 -6.41
C GLU A 10 -8.06 0.19 -6.56
N ALA A 11 -7.15 -0.09 -7.49
CA ALA A 11 -6.59 -1.43 -7.66
C ALA A 11 -5.84 -1.87 -6.41
N PHE A 12 -5.06 -0.98 -5.83
CA PHE A 12 -4.34 -1.23 -4.58
C PHE A 12 -5.31 -1.49 -3.43
N LYS A 13 -6.37 -0.69 -3.32
CA LYS A 13 -7.41 -0.89 -2.32
C LYS A 13 -8.05 -2.27 -2.44
N SER A 14 -8.31 -2.72 -3.66
CA SER A 14 -8.86 -4.06 -3.90
C SER A 14 -7.91 -5.15 -3.42
N VAL A 15 -6.62 -4.99 -3.67
CA VAL A 15 -5.59 -5.93 -3.18
C VAL A 15 -5.59 -5.96 -1.65
N LEU A 16 -5.62 -4.79 -1.02
CA LEU A 16 -5.67 -4.70 0.44
C LEU A 16 -6.90 -5.40 1.01
N ASN A 17 -8.06 -5.23 0.37
CA ASN A 17 -9.29 -5.87 0.80
C ASN A 17 -9.27 -7.39 0.63
N SER A 18 -8.44 -7.90 -0.29
CA SER A 18 -8.28 -9.35 -0.48
C SER A 18 -7.33 -9.97 0.54
N CYS A 19 -6.55 -9.17 1.24
CA CYS A 19 -5.64 -9.64 2.26
C CYS A 19 -6.40 -10.07 3.51
N THR A 20 -6.01 -11.20 4.09
CA THR A 20 -6.70 -11.78 5.24
C THR A 20 -6.12 -11.35 6.58
N GLY A 21 -4.84 -11.01 6.61
CA GLY A 21 -4.15 -10.55 7.81
C GLY A 21 -3.96 -9.05 7.83
N SER A 22 -3.23 -8.57 8.81
CA SER A 22 -2.90 -7.15 8.93
C SER A 22 -1.90 -6.73 7.86
N VAL A 23 -2.07 -5.52 7.36
CA VAL A 23 -1.15 -4.90 6.40
C VAL A 23 -0.80 -3.52 6.95
N TRP A 24 0.49 -3.23 6.99
CA TRP A 24 1.02 -1.98 7.53
C TRP A 24 1.83 -1.25 6.49
N MET A 25 1.66 0.07 6.44
CA MET A 25 2.52 0.96 5.68
C MET A 25 3.35 1.76 6.68
N VAL A 26 4.66 1.85 6.47
CA VAL A 26 5.56 2.53 7.39
C VAL A 26 6.33 3.61 6.64
N SER A 27 6.30 4.84 7.17
CA SER A 27 7.14 5.92 6.65
C SER A 27 8.56 5.76 7.19
N THR A 28 9.53 5.64 6.29
CA THR A 28 10.94 5.54 6.70
C THR A 28 11.49 6.88 7.19
N LEU A 29 10.85 7.99 6.83
CA LEU A 29 11.27 9.31 7.28
C LEU A 29 10.81 9.63 8.69
N THR A 30 9.54 9.32 9.01
CA THR A 30 8.94 9.71 10.29
C THR A 30 8.79 8.53 11.25
N GLY A 31 8.89 7.30 10.75
CA GLY A 31 8.63 6.10 11.54
C GLY A 31 7.14 5.85 11.78
N ARG A 32 6.26 6.66 11.20
CA ARG A 32 4.82 6.53 11.40
C ARG A 32 4.29 5.27 10.71
N HIS A 33 3.43 4.55 11.43
CA HIS A 33 2.77 3.35 10.91
C HIS A 33 1.32 3.67 10.53
N TYR A 34 0.89 3.13 9.40
CA TYR A 34 -0.49 3.24 8.93
C TYR A 34 -1.07 1.84 8.85
N ASP A 35 -2.18 1.62 9.53
CA ASP A 35 -2.92 0.35 9.46
C ASP A 35 -3.74 0.37 8.17
N MET A 36 -3.32 -0.41 7.18
CA MET A 36 -3.96 -0.42 5.86
C MET A 36 -5.32 -1.14 5.87
N LYS A 37 -5.71 -1.70 7.00
CA LYS A 37 -7.06 -2.23 7.22
C LYS A 37 -7.97 -1.23 7.92
N ASN A 38 -7.43 -0.09 8.35
CA ASN A 38 -8.18 1.03 8.90
C ASN A 38 -8.42 2.05 7.79
N GLU A 39 -9.68 2.41 7.56
CA GLU A 39 -10.06 3.27 6.45
C GLU A 39 -9.37 4.65 6.50
N HIS A 40 -9.31 5.25 7.67
CA HIS A 40 -8.68 6.56 7.85
C HIS A 40 -7.19 6.51 7.51
N ASP A 41 -6.46 5.54 8.07
CA ASP A 41 -5.04 5.38 7.81
C ASP A 41 -4.78 5.03 6.34
N GLN A 42 -5.64 4.20 5.75
CA GLN A 42 -5.56 3.84 4.35
C GLN A 42 -5.66 5.08 3.45
N LEU A 43 -6.62 5.96 3.72
CA LEU A 43 -6.79 7.19 2.95
C LEU A 43 -5.61 8.13 3.10
N LEU A 44 -5.09 8.29 4.32
CA LEU A 44 -3.93 9.15 4.57
C LEU A 44 -2.69 8.66 3.81
N SER A 45 -2.40 7.36 3.88
CA SER A 45 -1.22 6.80 3.22
C SER A 45 -1.37 6.83 1.69
N MET A 46 -2.55 6.55 1.18
CA MET A 46 -2.82 6.63 -0.26
C MET A 46 -2.66 8.04 -0.79
N GLY A 47 -3.10 9.05 -0.04
CA GLY A 47 -2.90 10.44 -0.40
C GLY A 47 -1.42 10.79 -0.55
N LYS A 48 -0.58 10.30 0.35
CA LYS A 48 0.87 10.49 0.27
C LYS A 48 1.46 9.80 -0.95
N MET A 49 1.03 8.57 -1.23
CA MET A 49 1.53 7.83 -2.40
C MET A 49 1.13 8.48 -3.72
N LEU A 50 -0.08 9.04 -3.79
CA LEU A 50 -0.56 9.74 -4.99
C LEU A 50 0.11 11.09 -5.20
N SER A 51 0.53 11.76 -4.13
CA SER A 51 1.16 13.09 -4.21
C SER A 51 2.66 13.04 -4.50
N GLY A 52 3.22 11.84 -4.70
CA GLY A 52 4.65 11.68 -4.96
C GLY A 52 5.51 11.50 -3.72
N ASN A 53 4.88 11.37 -2.55
CA ASN A 53 5.58 11.15 -1.28
C ASN A 53 5.61 9.68 -0.86
N GLY A 54 5.27 8.77 -1.78
CA GLY A 54 5.23 7.34 -1.50
C GLY A 54 6.59 6.66 -1.51
N ARG A 55 7.62 7.35 -2.01
CA ARG A 55 8.98 6.83 -2.12
C ARG A 55 9.54 6.34 -0.79
N ASP A 56 9.17 7.01 0.30
CA ASP A 56 9.64 6.72 1.65
C ASP A 56 8.67 5.82 2.43
N MET A 57 7.73 5.19 1.73
CA MET A 57 6.73 4.32 2.34
C MET A 57 7.05 2.87 2.00
N GLU A 58 7.12 2.04 3.03
CA GLU A 58 7.34 0.60 2.89
C GLU A 58 6.11 -0.15 3.37
N ILE A 59 5.79 -1.27 2.72
CA ILE A 59 4.60 -2.05 3.03
C ILE A 59 4.98 -3.40 3.63
N TYR A 60 4.26 -3.80 4.68
CA TYR A 60 4.46 -5.06 5.38
C TYR A 60 3.13 -5.77 5.58
N ALA A 61 3.14 -7.08 5.35
CA ALA A 61 1.97 -7.93 5.59
C ALA A 61 2.33 -9.02 6.58
N ASP A 62 1.36 -9.43 7.41
CA ASP A 62 1.57 -10.45 8.43
C ASP A 62 1.76 -11.84 7.87
N THR A 63 1.12 -12.15 6.74
CA THR A 63 1.19 -13.49 6.15
C THR A 63 1.96 -13.47 4.84
N ARG A 64 2.58 -14.61 4.53
CA ARG A 64 3.30 -14.77 3.26
C ARG A 64 2.35 -14.66 2.06
N ALA A 65 1.14 -15.20 2.19
CA ALA A 65 0.15 -15.15 1.13
C ALA A 65 -0.25 -13.70 0.81
N ASP A 66 -0.48 -12.89 1.84
CA ASP A 66 -0.82 -11.48 1.66
C ASP A 66 0.34 -10.69 1.09
N GLN A 67 1.55 -10.98 1.56
CA GLN A 67 2.76 -10.35 1.03
C GLN A 67 2.93 -10.65 -0.45
N SER A 68 2.66 -11.89 -0.87
CA SER A 68 2.70 -12.26 -2.29
C SER A 68 1.68 -11.51 -3.13
N ARG A 69 0.46 -11.32 -2.60
CA ARG A 69 -0.57 -10.53 -3.29
C ARG A 69 -0.11 -9.10 -3.55
N ILE A 70 0.48 -8.49 -2.54
CA ILE A 70 0.99 -7.12 -2.64
C ILE A 70 2.16 -7.05 -3.61
N MET A 71 3.09 -7.98 -3.53
CA MET A 71 4.24 -8.05 -4.42
C MET A 71 3.79 -8.22 -5.88
N ASN A 72 2.81 -9.07 -6.13
CA ASN A 72 2.28 -9.27 -7.48
C ASN A 72 1.66 -7.97 -8.01
N PHE A 73 0.93 -7.25 -7.18
CA PHE A 73 0.38 -5.95 -7.56
C PHE A 73 1.50 -4.98 -7.95
N MET A 74 2.56 -4.90 -7.15
CA MET A 74 3.69 -4.00 -7.43
C MET A 74 4.38 -4.35 -8.74
N VAL A 75 4.58 -5.65 -9.00
CA VAL A 75 5.19 -6.12 -10.25
C VAL A 75 4.31 -5.76 -11.45
N GLU A 76 3.00 -5.93 -11.34
CA GLU A 76 2.06 -5.57 -12.41
C GLU A 76 2.11 -4.07 -12.71
N GLN A 77 2.22 -3.24 -11.67
CA GLN A 77 2.34 -1.78 -11.85
C GLN A 77 3.64 -1.41 -12.57
N MET A 78 4.73 -2.10 -12.28
CA MET A 78 6.02 -1.85 -12.95
C MET A 78 6.01 -2.29 -14.41
N ALA A 79 5.21 -3.29 -14.74
CA ALA A 79 5.12 -3.84 -16.08
C ALA A 79 4.18 -3.04 -17.00
N ALA A 80 3.33 -2.21 -16.41
CA ALA A 80 2.31 -1.47 -17.16
C ALA A 80 2.88 -0.23 -17.91
#